data_064c974d77c3a2bab5251c00ad23af42
#
_entry.id   064c974d77c3a2bab5251c00ad23af42
#
_cell.length_a   1.000
_cell.length_b   1.000
_cell.length_c   1.000
_cell.angle_alpha   90.00
_cell.angle_beta   90.00
_cell.angle_gamma   90.00
#
_symmetry.space_group_name_H-M   'P 1'
#
loop_
_entity.id
_entity.type
_entity.pdbx_description
1 polymer ?
#
loop_
_entity_poly.entity_id
_entity_poly.type
_entity_poly.pdbx_seq_one_letter_code
_entity_poly.pdbx_strand_id
1 'polypeptide(L)'
;KVQFMVTPGSDTIDKTIRRDGQMQIFDDIGGTVLANACGPCIGQWKRDDIASGDVNSIVSSYNRNFSGRNDGNHQTLSFLTSPEIVTAMAIAGSLDFNPITDKLIAEDGSEFLLEPPKGDELPENGFEFNLEGFIPPPEELGLVDLEVSLESRRLQLLEPFIATTKTDLEDLPILVKVKGKCTTDHISPAGIWLQFRGHLDNISDNCYIGAHNSFTEEQGTAINILDGNKGKIPKVARNYYENKQPWAVIAD
;
A
#
# COMPACT_ATOMS: atom_id res chain seq x y z
N LYS A 1 15.47 17.41 -15.06
CA LYS A 1 15.74 16.00 -14.76
C LYS A 1 14.53 15.43 -14.02
N VAL A 2 13.96 14.34 -14.50
CA VAL A 2 12.85 13.64 -13.84
C VAL A 2 13.42 12.75 -12.74
N GLN A 3 12.74 12.65 -11.61
CA GLN A 3 13.07 11.63 -10.60
C GLN A 3 12.58 10.28 -11.13
N PHE A 4 13.49 9.31 -11.19
CA PHE A 4 13.18 7.94 -11.58
C PHE A 4 13.39 7.00 -10.39
N MET A 5 12.33 6.34 -9.95
CA MET A 5 12.36 5.48 -8.77
C MET A 5 11.95 4.06 -9.14
N VAL A 6 12.68 3.09 -8.63
CA VAL A 6 12.48 1.67 -8.88
C VAL A 6 12.24 0.94 -7.56
N THR A 7 11.15 0.20 -7.49
CA THR A 7 10.87 -0.71 -6.36
C THR A 7 10.88 -2.15 -6.89
N PRO A 8 11.84 -2.99 -6.52
CA PRO A 8 11.94 -4.36 -7.05
C PRO A 8 10.72 -5.23 -6.71
N GLY A 9 10.11 -5.01 -5.56
CA GLY A 9 8.89 -5.68 -5.12
C GLY A 9 9.12 -6.94 -4.27
N SER A 10 10.28 -7.56 -4.33
CA SER A 10 10.68 -8.68 -3.46
C SER A 10 12.19 -8.83 -3.39
N ASP A 11 12.70 -9.50 -2.34
CA ASP A 11 14.13 -9.81 -2.22
C ASP A 11 14.62 -10.69 -3.37
N THR A 12 13.79 -11.62 -3.83
CA THR A 12 14.10 -12.47 -4.99
C THR A 12 14.34 -11.64 -6.24
N ILE A 13 13.47 -10.66 -6.51
CA ILE A 13 13.66 -9.75 -7.66
C ILE A 13 14.87 -8.84 -7.46
N ASP A 14 15.03 -8.23 -6.28
CA ASP A 14 16.18 -7.37 -5.99
C ASP A 14 17.52 -8.12 -6.21
N LYS A 15 17.63 -9.32 -5.68
CA LYS A 15 18.83 -10.15 -5.85
C LYS A 15 19.04 -10.56 -7.31
N THR A 16 17.97 -10.89 -8.02
CA THR A 16 18.05 -11.27 -9.44
C THR A 16 18.55 -10.11 -10.29
N ILE A 17 17.99 -8.91 -10.16
CA ILE A 17 18.42 -7.74 -10.93
C ILE A 17 19.85 -7.28 -10.57
N ARG A 18 20.30 -7.51 -9.32
CA ARG A 18 21.70 -7.28 -8.92
C ARG A 18 22.65 -8.27 -9.58
N ARG A 19 22.32 -9.56 -9.54
CA ARG A 19 23.09 -10.62 -10.19
C ARG A 19 23.26 -10.36 -11.69
N ASP A 20 22.17 -9.96 -12.34
CA ASP A 20 22.09 -9.77 -13.79
C ASP A 20 22.59 -8.37 -14.23
N GLY A 21 23.11 -7.56 -13.31
CA GLY A 21 23.72 -6.25 -13.61
C GLY A 21 22.73 -5.11 -13.87
N GLN A 22 21.43 -5.36 -13.81
CA GLN A 22 20.39 -4.35 -14.08
C GLN A 22 20.39 -3.24 -13.02
N MET A 23 20.76 -3.55 -11.78
CA MET A 23 20.88 -2.56 -10.72
C MET A 23 21.88 -1.45 -11.08
N GLN A 24 23.04 -1.82 -11.66
CA GLN A 24 24.03 -0.86 -12.11
C GLN A 24 23.49 0.06 -13.21
N ILE A 25 22.71 -0.49 -14.14
CA ILE A 25 22.07 0.31 -15.21
C ILE A 25 21.13 1.36 -14.62
N PHE A 26 20.35 1.01 -13.59
CA PHE A 26 19.49 1.99 -12.92
C PHE A 26 20.30 3.11 -12.26
N ASP A 27 21.40 2.78 -11.60
CA ASP A 27 22.30 3.76 -10.99
C ASP A 27 22.94 4.67 -12.05
N ASP A 28 23.39 4.12 -13.17
CA ASP A 28 24.04 4.86 -14.27
C ASP A 28 23.10 5.89 -14.91
N ILE A 29 21.82 5.56 -15.08
CA ILE A 29 20.82 6.51 -15.59
C ILE A 29 20.29 7.46 -14.51
N GLY A 30 20.79 7.36 -13.28
CA GLY A 30 20.42 8.21 -12.14
C GLY A 30 19.07 7.87 -11.53
N GLY A 31 18.66 6.62 -11.63
CA GLY A 31 17.52 6.05 -10.91
C GLY A 31 17.82 5.86 -9.43
N THR A 32 16.80 5.83 -8.63
CA THR A 32 16.91 5.52 -7.20
C THR A 32 16.16 4.22 -6.92
N VAL A 33 16.89 3.21 -6.47
CA VAL A 33 16.28 1.94 -6.07
C VAL A 33 15.82 2.03 -4.62
N LEU A 34 14.54 1.83 -4.41
CA LEU A 34 13.89 1.90 -3.10
C LEU A 34 13.89 0.53 -2.42
N ALA A 35 13.67 0.54 -1.11
CA ALA A 35 13.42 -0.68 -0.35
C ALA A 35 12.17 -1.42 -0.85
N ASN A 36 12.14 -2.74 -0.66
CA ASN A 36 11.00 -3.59 -1.02
C ASN A 36 9.80 -3.33 -0.11
N ALA A 37 9.12 -2.20 -0.32
CA ALA A 37 7.98 -1.74 0.46
C ALA A 37 6.93 -1.10 -0.43
N CYS A 38 5.71 -1.02 0.08
CA CYS A 38 4.57 -0.46 -0.65
C CYS A 38 4.55 1.08 -0.73
N GLY A 39 5.49 1.81 -0.11
CA GLY A 39 5.58 3.27 0.00
C GLY A 39 4.78 4.10 -1.03
N PRO A 40 5.32 4.39 -2.22
CA PRO A 40 4.62 5.17 -3.23
C PRO A 40 3.32 4.53 -3.71
N CYS A 41 3.24 3.18 -3.73
CA CYS A 41 2.05 2.46 -4.18
C CYS A 41 0.81 2.69 -3.29
N ILE A 42 0.98 3.04 -2.02
CA ILE A 42 -0.11 3.22 -1.06
C ILE A 42 -0.25 4.66 -0.53
N GLY A 43 0.34 5.64 -1.22
CA GLY A 43 0.22 7.04 -0.84
C GLY A 43 1.14 7.48 0.29
N GLN A 44 2.22 6.74 0.56
CA GLN A 44 3.21 7.06 1.58
C GLN A 44 4.48 7.73 1.01
N TRP A 45 4.44 8.20 -0.21
CA TRP A 45 5.56 8.91 -0.79
C TRP A 45 5.56 10.36 -0.31
N LYS A 46 6.47 10.65 0.61
CA LYS A 46 6.74 12.02 1.01
C LYS A 46 7.65 12.67 -0.04
N ARG A 47 7.10 13.62 -0.76
CA ARG A 47 7.82 14.40 -1.75
C ARG A 47 8.24 15.73 -1.14
N ASP A 48 9.53 16.04 -1.24
CA ASP A 48 10.11 17.29 -0.76
C ASP A 48 10.26 18.33 -1.89
N ASP A 49 10.02 17.91 -3.15
CA ASP A 49 10.14 18.71 -4.37
C ASP A 49 8.83 19.40 -4.80
N ILE A 50 7.70 19.04 -4.20
CA ILE A 50 6.37 19.53 -4.54
C ILE A 50 5.65 20.02 -3.27
N ALA A 51 5.10 21.21 -3.31
CA ALA A 51 4.23 21.70 -2.25
C ALA A 51 2.82 21.09 -2.35
N SER A 52 2.14 21.00 -1.22
CA SER A 52 0.75 20.52 -1.21
C SER A 52 -0.14 21.45 -2.03
N GLY A 53 -0.83 20.89 -3.02
CA GLY A 53 -1.71 21.62 -3.94
C GLY A 53 -1.06 22.01 -5.27
N ASP A 54 0.25 21.79 -5.45
CA ASP A 54 0.91 22.02 -6.74
C ASP A 54 0.45 21.00 -7.78
N VAL A 55 0.17 21.48 -9.00
CA VAL A 55 -0.15 20.64 -10.14
C VAL A 55 1.12 20.02 -10.70
N ASN A 56 1.16 18.72 -10.74
CA ASN A 56 2.28 17.95 -11.26
C ASN A 56 1.80 16.61 -11.81
N SER A 57 2.71 15.77 -12.32
CA SER A 57 2.38 14.46 -12.83
C SER A 57 3.33 13.38 -12.33
N ILE A 58 2.78 12.18 -12.16
CA ILE A 58 3.50 10.95 -11.87
C ILE A 58 3.09 9.91 -12.92
N VAL A 59 4.09 9.22 -13.49
CA VAL A 59 3.87 8.03 -14.32
C VAL A 59 4.40 6.82 -13.57
N SER A 60 3.61 5.78 -13.44
CA SER A 60 3.98 4.58 -12.71
C SER A 60 3.53 3.30 -13.41
N SER A 61 4.12 2.17 -13.04
CA SER A 61 3.69 0.83 -13.43
C SER A 61 2.97 0.07 -12.31
N TYR A 62 2.48 0.79 -11.29
CA TYR A 62 1.71 0.21 -10.19
C TYR A 62 0.28 -0.14 -10.62
N ASN A 63 -0.46 -0.79 -9.75
CA ASN A 63 -1.71 -1.44 -10.11
C ASN A 63 -2.93 -0.53 -10.29
N ARG A 64 -2.92 0.71 -9.83
CA ARG A 64 -4.06 1.65 -9.92
C ARG A 64 -3.60 3.10 -9.87
N ASN A 65 -4.32 3.96 -10.58
CA ASN A 65 -4.14 5.40 -10.56
C ASN A 65 -5.44 6.10 -10.17
N PHE A 66 -5.45 6.78 -9.07
CA PHE A 66 -6.52 7.69 -8.65
C PHE A 66 -5.91 8.88 -7.92
N SER A 67 -6.66 9.96 -7.83
CA SER A 67 -6.20 11.20 -7.20
C SER A 67 -5.62 10.98 -5.81
N GLY A 68 -4.41 11.46 -5.57
CA GLY A 68 -3.69 11.29 -4.30
C GLY A 68 -3.11 9.89 -4.05
N ARG A 69 -3.16 8.97 -5.02
CA ARG A 69 -2.75 7.58 -4.81
C ARG A 69 -1.30 7.41 -4.38
N ASN A 70 -0.38 8.17 -4.96
CA ASN A 70 1.05 7.98 -4.75
C ASN A 70 1.63 8.85 -3.62
N ASP A 71 1.32 10.14 -3.63
CA ASP A 71 1.92 11.17 -2.78
C ASP A 71 0.91 11.90 -1.85
N GLY A 72 -0.36 11.51 -1.91
CA GLY A 72 -1.43 12.17 -1.14
C GLY A 72 -1.85 13.53 -1.67
N ASN A 73 -1.23 14.06 -2.72
CA ASN A 73 -1.60 15.33 -3.34
C ASN A 73 -2.69 15.11 -4.41
N HIS A 74 -3.89 15.65 -4.17
CA HIS A 74 -5.02 15.51 -5.10
C HIS A 74 -4.83 16.26 -6.43
N GLN A 75 -3.86 17.16 -6.53
CA GLN A 75 -3.51 17.87 -7.76
C GLN A 75 -2.44 17.14 -8.59
N THR A 76 -1.90 16.04 -8.08
CA THR A 76 -1.00 15.18 -8.84
C THR A 76 -1.79 14.36 -9.86
N LEU A 77 -1.50 14.57 -11.14
CA LEU A 77 -2.03 13.76 -12.23
C LEU A 77 -1.27 12.44 -12.30
N SER A 78 -1.94 11.34 -11.99
CA SER A 78 -1.32 10.01 -11.95
C SER A 78 -1.67 9.24 -13.23
N PHE A 79 -0.63 8.78 -13.93
CA PHE A 79 -0.73 7.95 -15.14
C PHE A 79 -0.20 6.55 -14.85
N LEU A 80 -0.85 5.56 -15.43
CA LEU A 80 -0.47 4.15 -15.31
C LEU A 80 -0.12 3.59 -16.68
N THR A 81 1.06 2.99 -16.80
CA THR A 81 1.54 2.35 -18.01
C THR A 81 2.48 1.18 -17.67
N SER A 82 3.06 0.53 -18.67
CA SER A 82 4.00 -0.56 -18.44
C SER A 82 5.36 -0.07 -17.92
N PRO A 83 6.17 -0.92 -17.27
CA PRO A 83 7.50 -0.55 -16.78
C PRO A 83 8.41 -0.01 -17.89
N GLU A 84 8.34 -0.56 -19.09
CA GLU A 84 9.13 -0.14 -20.26
C GLU A 84 8.81 1.29 -20.65
N ILE A 85 7.52 1.63 -20.70
CA ILE A 85 7.08 2.99 -21.06
C ILE A 85 7.45 3.98 -19.94
N VAL A 86 7.30 3.59 -18.66
CA VAL A 86 7.77 4.42 -17.54
C VAL A 86 9.25 4.73 -17.68
N THR A 87 10.06 3.71 -17.98
CA THR A 87 11.52 3.87 -18.16
C THR A 87 11.84 4.77 -19.35
N ALA A 88 11.20 4.57 -20.48
CA ALA A 88 11.40 5.38 -21.68
C ALA A 88 11.05 6.86 -21.43
N MET A 89 9.92 7.14 -20.78
CA MET A 89 9.52 8.51 -20.42
C MET A 89 10.45 9.13 -19.37
N ALA A 90 10.99 8.34 -18.45
CA ALA A 90 11.95 8.82 -17.45
C ALA A 90 13.28 9.24 -18.12
N ILE A 91 13.77 8.47 -19.07
CA ILE A 91 14.99 8.78 -19.85
C ILE A 91 14.76 10.01 -20.72
N ALA A 92 13.63 10.09 -21.42
CA ALA A 92 13.27 11.23 -22.27
C ALA A 92 12.98 12.50 -21.47
N GLY A 93 12.49 12.37 -20.23
CA GLY A 93 12.09 13.50 -19.39
C GLY A 93 10.80 14.19 -19.84
N SER A 94 9.99 13.56 -20.66
CA SER A 94 8.77 14.11 -21.25
C SER A 94 7.65 13.09 -21.32
N LEU A 95 6.41 13.52 -21.10
CA LEU A 95 5.20 12.73 -21.31
C LEU A 95 4.76 12.67 -22.77
N ASP A 96 5.24 13.61 -23.61
CA ASP A 96 4.95 13.62 -25.05
C ASP A 96 5.86 12.67 -25.84
N PHE A 97 6.82 12.03 -25.18
CA PHE A 97 7.74 11.12 -25.84
C PHE A 97 7.05 9.81 -26.24
N ASN A 98 7.10 9.50 -27.52
CA ASN A 98 6.65 8.22 -28.05
C ASN A 98 7.86 7.30 -28.34
N PRO A 99 8.12 6.28 -27.50
CA PRO A 99 9.31 5.44 -27.62
C PRO A 99 9.37 4.60 -28.92
N ILE A 100 8.27 4.51 -29.67
CA ILE A 100 8.22 3.76 -30.94
C ILE A 100 8.73 4.62 -32.10
N THR A 101 8.52 5.94 -32.03
CA THR A 101 8.81 6.84 -33.18
C THR A 101 9.86 7.89 -32.89
N ASP A 102 9.99 8.30 -31.64
CA ASP A 102 10.81 9.43 -31.27
C ASP A 102 12.22 8.98 -30.88
N LYS A 103 13.19 9.75 -31.36
CA LYS A 103 14.60 9.47 -31.09
C LYS A 103 15.09 10.23 -29.85
N LEU A 104 16.00 9.63 -29.16
CA LEU A 104 16.80 10.24 -28.10
C LEU A 104 18.14 10.70 -28.66
N ILE A 105 18.77 11.64 -27.96
CA ILE A 105 20.08 12.16 -28.29
C ILE A 105 21.07 11.68 -27.24
N ALA A 106 22.10 10.94 -27.65
CA ALA A 106 23.18 10.50 -26.79
C ALA A 106 24.14 11.66 -26.44
N GLU A 107 25.01 11.47 -25.47
CA GLU A 107 25.98 12.49 -25.03
C GLU A 107 26.93 12.93 -26.16
N ASP A 108 27.24 12.06 -27.11
CA ASP A 108 28.06 12.37 -28.29
C ASP A 108 27.29 13.09 -29.40
N GLY A 109 26.01 13.38 -29.20
CA GLY A 109 25.13 14.05 -30.15
C GLY A 109 24.49 13.12 -31.18
N SER A 110 24.73 11.82 -31.15
CA SER A 110 24.09 10.87 -32.04
C SER A 110 22.64 10.62 -31.65
N GLU A 111 21.78 10.42 -32.66
CA GLU A 111 20.39 10.06 -32.46
C GLU A 111 20.22 8.54 -32.45
N PHE A 112 19.40 8.06 -31.53
CA PHE A 112 19.04 6.64 -31.46
C PHE A 112 17.57 6.45 -31.12
N LEU A 113 17.00 5.33 -31.49
CA LEU A 113 15.68 4.87 -31.13
C LEU A 113 15.81 3.81 -30.04
N LEU A 114 14.94 3.87 -29.01
CA LEU A 114 14.84 2.79 -28.04
C LEU A 114 14.32 1.52 -28.71
N GLU A 115 15.05 0.43 -28.58
CA GLU A 115 14.58 -0.86 -29.04
C GLU A 115 13.50 -1.39 -28.09
N PRO A 116 12.39 -1.94 -28.60
CA PRO A 116 11.41 -2.61 -27.77
C PRO A 116 12.03 -3.78 -27.02
N PRO A 117 11.77 -3.93 -25.71
CA PRO A 117 12.32 -5.05 -24.96
C PRO A 117 11.78 -6.38 -25.52
N LYS A 118 12.64 -7.39 -25.53
CA LYS A 118 12.21 -8.77 -25.77
C LYS A 118 11.70 -9.32 -24.44
N GLY A 119 10.43 -9.72 -24.42
CA GLY A 119 9.83 -10.30 -23.23
C GLY A 119 10.21 -11.78 -23.11
N ASP A 120 11.01 -12.11 -22.14
CA ASP A 120 11.23 -13.48 -21.69
C ASP A 120 10.36 -13.72 -20.46
N GLU A 121 9.72 -14.88 -20.33
CA GLU A 121 8.86 -15.21 -19.19
C GLU A 121 9.66 -15.34 -17.88
N LEU A 122 10.92 -15.71 -17.97
CA LEU A 122 11.83 -15.91 -16.85
C LEU A 122 13.20 -15.28 -17.14
N PRO A 123 13.93 -14.84 -16.12
CA PRO A 123 15.33 -14.47 -16.29
C PRO A 123 16.15 -15.66 -16.87
N GLU A 124 17.12 -15.40 -17.75
CA GLU A 124 17.90 -16.42 -18.45
C GLU A 124 18.50 -17.46 -17.49
N ASN A 125 18.95 -17.03 -16.31
CA ASN A 125 19.52 -17.89 -15.28
C ASN A 125 18.54 -18.18 -14.12
N GLY A 126 17.22 -18.05 -14.35
CA GLY A 126 16.20 -18.16 -13.32
C GLY A 126 16.27 -17.06 -12.27
N PHE A 127 15.47 -17.20 -11.22
CA PHE A 127 15.50 -16.27 -10.09
C PHE A 127 16.59 -16.62 -9.08
N GLU A 128 17.15 -15.58 -8.47
CA GLU A 128 18.10 -15.75 -7.37
C GLU A 128 17.31 -15.93 -6.05
N PHE A 129 17.50 -17.07 -5.41
CA PHE A 129 16.88 -17.35 -4.11
C PHE A 129 17.84 -17.01 -2.97
N ASN A 130 17.38 -16.18 -2.06
CA ASN A 130 18.16 -15.81 -0.88
C ASN A 130 17.36 -16.07 0.40
N LEU A 131 17.93 -16.90 1.28
CA LEU A 131 17.40 -17.13 2.63
C LEU A 131 18.01 -16.16 3.68
N GLU A 132 18.99 -15.33 3.30
CA GLU A 132 19.65 -14.38 4.23
C GLU A 132 18.70 -13.27 4.72
N GLY A 133 17.57 -13.05 4.05
CA GLY A 133 16.51 -12.13 4.51
C GLY A 133 15.73 -12.63 5.72
N PHE A 134 15.82 -13.92 6.05
CA PHE A 134 15.16 -14.45 7.22
C PHE A 134 16.01 -14.23 8.48
N ILE A 135 15.52 -13.40 9.38
CA ILE A 135 16.11 -13.17 10.70
C ILE A 135 15.32 -14.02 11.69
N PRO A 136 15.92 -15.12 12.21
CA PRO A 136 15.22 -15.93 13.21
C PRO A 136 15.03 -15.15 14.51
N PRO A 137 14.02 -15.49 15.32
CA PRO A 137 13.90 -14.91 16.65
C PRO A 137 15.14 -15.30 17.48
N PRO A 138 15.56 -14.46 18.42
CA PRO A 138 16.68 -14.79 19.31
C PRO A 138 16.35 -16.04 20.13
N GLU A 139 17.37 -16.88 20.39
CA GLU A 139 17.22 -18.10 21.19
C GLU A 139 16.79 -17.78 22.62
N GLU A 140 17.29 -16.66 23.17
CA GLU A 140 16.90 -16.16 24.49
C GLU A 140 15.98 -14.95 24.33
N LEU A 141 14.72 -15.12 24.72
CA LEU A 141 13.74 -14.02 24.79
C LEU A 141 13.94 -13.27 26.11
N GLY A 142 14.66 -12.17 26.07
CA GLY A 142 14.69 -11.21 27.16
C GLY A 142 13.34 -10.51 27.29
N LEU A 143 12.87 -10.30 28.52
CA LEU A 143 11.76 -9.40 28.78
C LEU A 143 12.26 -7.97 28.56
N VAL A 144 11.60 -7.25 27.66
CA VAL A 144 11.86 -5.83 27.41
C VAL A 144 10.67 -5.05 27.95
N ASP A 145 10.93 -4.17 28.91
CA ASP A 145 9.91 -3.23 29.38
C ASP A 145 9.63 -2.20 28.28
N LEU A 146 8.37 -2.06 27.92
CA LEU A 146 7.90 -1.10 26.94
C LEU A 146 7.30 0.12 27.66
N GLU A 147 7.94 1.27 27.50
CA GLU A 147 7.37 2.54 27.94
C GLU A 147 6.58 3.19 26.79
N VAL A 148 5.27 3.30 26.99
CA VAL A 148 4.38 4.01 26.08
C VAL A 148 3.67 5.10 26.86
N SER A 149 3.80 6.36 26.42
CA SER A 149 3.06 7.47 27.01
C SER A 149 1.56 7.22 26.96
N LEU A 150 0.87 7.45 28.06
CA LEU A 150 -0.60 7.33 28.15
C LEU A 150 -1.33 8.31 27.22
N GLU A 151 -0.66 9.41 26.84
CA GLU A 151 -1.20 10.40 25.90
C GLU A 151 -0.80 10.13 24.45
N SER A 152 -0.10 9.01 24.19
CA SER A 152 0.32 8.68 22.82
C SER A 152 -0.89 8.43 21.93
N ARG A 153 -0.92 9.11 20.78
CA ARG A 153 -1.91 8.87 19.75
C ARG A 153 -1.47 7.81 18.74
N ARG A 154 -0.17 7.49 18.71
CA ARG A 154 0.44 6.57 17.72
C ARG A 154 0.65 5.17 18.24
N LEU A 155 0.88 5.03 19.54
CA LEU A 155 1.21 3.77 20.21
C LEU A 155 0.23 3.53 21.33
N GLN A 156 -0.17 2.28 21.52
CA GLN A 156 -1.01 1.81 22.59
C GLN A 156 -0.41 0.53 23.16
N LEU A 157 -0.22 0.49 24.48
CA LEU A 157 0.09 -0.76 25.16
C LEU A 157 -1.21 -1.56 25.29
N LEU A 158 -1.24 -2.75 24.70
CA LEU A 158 -2.40 -3.61 24.73
C LEU A 158 -2.28 -4.63 25.86
N GLU A 159 -3.37 -4.86 26.56
CA GLU A 159 -3.49 -6.03 27.43
C GLU A 159 -3.51 -7.31 26.58
N PRO A 160 -2.98 -8.43 27.11
CA PRO A 160 -3.01 -9.71 26.41
C PRO A 160 -4.44 -10.11 26.02
N PHE A 161 -4.63 -10.54 24.78
CA PHE A 161 -5.93 -11.02 24.32
C PHE A 161 -6.29 -12.32 25.05
N ILE A 162 -7.52 -12.38 25.55
CA ILE A 162 -8.03 -13.56 26.23
C ILE A 162 -8.27 -14.64 25.16
N ALA A 163 -7.67 -15.81 25.34
CA ALA A 163 -7.92 -16.94 24.48
C ALA A 163 -9.39 -17.36 24.55
N THR A 164 -10.03 -17.53 23.40
CA THR A 164 -11.38 -18.09 23.38
C THR A 164 -11.33 -19.59 23.69
N THR A 165 -12.19 -20.02 24.58
CA THR A 165 -12.41 -21.45 24.89
C THR A 165 -13.57 -22.05 24.09
N LYS A 166 -14.30 -21.20 23.33
CA LYS A 166 -15.42 -21.64 22.50
C LYS A 166 -14.90 -22.24 21.20
N THR A 167 -15.27 -23.46 20.92
CA THR A 167 -14.99 -24.15 19.66
C THR A 167 -15.95 -23.73 18.54
N ASP A 168 -17.17 -23.36 18.92
CA ASP A 168 -18.21 -22.94 18.00
C ASP A 168 -18.69 -21.52 18.34
N LEU A 169 -18.87 -20.71 17.30
CA LEU A 169 -19.43 -19.36 17.38
C LEU A 169 -20.87 -19.42 16.90
N GLU A 170 -21.79 -19.44 17.86
CA GLU A 170 -23.23 -19.52 17.60
C GLU A 170 -23.91 -18.18 17.86
N ASP A 171 -25.02 -17.91 17.15
CA ASP A 171 -25.91 -16.77 17.35
C ASP A 171 -25.22 -15.39 17.28
N LEU A 172 -24.19 -15.27 16.42
CA LEU A 172 -23.52 -14.00 16.21
C LEU A 172 -24.34 -13.06 15.31
N PRO A 173 -24.71 -11.88 15.76
CA PRO A 173 -25.26 -10.86 14.88
C PRO A 173 -24.27 -10.46 13.81
N ILE A 174 -24.76 -10.26 12.61
CA ILE A 174 -23.95 -9.78 11.49
C ILE A 174 -23.94 -8.25 11.53
N LEU A 175 -22.82 -7.67 11.93
CA LEU A 175 -22.62 -6.22 11.95
C LEU A 175 -22.66 -5.62 10.53
N VAL A 176 -21.96 -6.29 9.60
CA VAL A 176 -21.85 -5.86 8.21
C VAL A 176 -22.01 -7.07 7.29
N LYS A 177 -22.93 -6.97 6.34
CA LYS A 177 -22.98 -7.82 5.17
C LYS A 177 -22.60 -6.97 3.97
N VAL A 178 -21.35 -7.11 3.51
CA VAL A 178 -20.84 -6.27 2.43
C VAL A 178 -21.58 -6.57 1.12
N LYS A 179 -21.96 -5.52 0.41
CA LYS A 179 -22.56 -5.60 -0.91
C LYS A 179 -21.54 -5.22 -1.97
N GLY A 180 -21.28 -6.15 -2.88
CA GLY A 180 -20.26 -5.98 -3.91
C GLY A 180 -18.84 -6.22 -3.38
N LYS A 181 -17.85 -5.73 -4.12
CA LYS A 181 -16.43 -5.99 -3.85
C LYS A 181 -15.99 -5.45 -2.49
N CYS A 182 -15.38 -6.30 -1.67
CA CYS A 182 -14.71 -5.94 -0.44
C CYS A 182 -13.20 -6.06 -0.60
N THR A 183 -12.48 -4.94 -0.51
CA THR A 183 -11.02 -4.90 -0.56
C THR A 183 -10.46 -4.52 0.80
N THR A 184 -9.13 -4.65 0.97
CA THR A 184 -8.43 -4.20 2.17
C THR A 184 -8.70 -2.74 2.49
N ASP A 185 -8.84 -1.87 1.48
CA ASP A 185 -9.18 -0.45 1.65
C ASP A 185 -10.63 -0.23 2.16
N HIS A 186 -11.52 -1.20 1.97
CA HIS A 186 -12.86 -1.14 2.56
C HIS A 186 -12.83 -1.59 4.03
N ILE A 187 -11.98 -2.54 4.36
CA ILE A 187 -11.84 -3.08 5.73
C ILE A 187 -11.10 -2.10 6.63
N SER A 188 -9.93 -1.65 6.19
CA SER A 188 -9.09 -0.71 6.95
C SER A 188 -8.28 0.15 5.97
N PRO A 189 -8.82 1.30 5.52
CA PRO A 189 -8.15 2.16 4.58
C PRO A 189 -6.83 2.70 5.12
N ALA A 190 -5.86 2.84 4.24
CA ALA A 190 -4.55 3.43 4.48
C ALA A 190 -4.60 4.98 4.56
N GLY A 191 -3.61 5.66 4.02
CA GLY A 191 -3.53 7.12 3.98
C GLY A 191 -3.35 7.73 5.36
N ILE A 192 -4.17 8.70 5.71
CA ILE A 192 -4.08 9.44 7.00
C ILE A 192 -4.21 8.53 8.23
N TRP A 193 -4.86 7.38 8.11
CA TRP A 193 -5.04 6.43 9.20
C TRP A 193 -3.75 5.72 9.62
N LEU A 194 -2.77 5.63 8.73
CA LEU A 194 -1.50 4.95 9.01
C LEU A 194 -0.69 5.60 10.13
N GLN A 195 -0.97 6.85 10.48
CA GLN A 195 -0.42 7.49 11.68
C GLN A 195 -0.80 6.76 12.97
N PHE A 196 -1.90 6.01 12.97
CA PHE A 196 -2.44 5.27 14.12
C PHE A 196 -2.16 3.77 14.09
N ARG A 197 -1.33 3.26 13.16
CA ARG A 197 -1.11 1.82 12.98
C ARG A 197 -0.55 1.08 14.20
N GLY A 198 0.01 1.80 15.16
CA GLY A 198 0.45 1.26 16.46
C GLY A 198 -0.53 1.51 17.60
N HIS A 199 -1.72 2.05 17.33
CA HIS A 199 -2.74 2.38 18.32
C HIS A 199 -4.10 1.80 17.90
N LEU A 200 -4.44 0.64 18.44
CA LEU A 200 -5.59 -0.14 18.01
C LEU A 200 -6.90 0.63 18.14
N ASP A 201 -7.12 1.32 19.25
CA ASP A 201 -8.35 2.08 19.47
C ASP A 201 -8.54 3.21 18.45
N ASN A 202 -7.46 3.94 18.13
CA ASN A 202 -7.54 5.03 17.17
C ASN A 202 -7.70 4.54 15.73
N ILE A 203 -6.96 3.48 15.33
CA ILE A 203 -7.06 2.98 13.97
C ILE A 203 -8.39 2.26 13.72
N SER A 204 -8.99 1.66 14.75
CA SER A 204 -10.27 0.96 14.60
C SER A 204 -11.42 1.87 14.18
N ASP A 205 -11.29 3.19 14.33
CA ASP A 205 -12.27 4.16 13.83
C ASP A 205 -12.36 4.21 12.29
N ASN A 206 -11.43 3.57 11.57
CA ASN A 206 -11.48 3.40 10.11
C ASN A 206 -12.12 2.08 9.66
N CYS A 207 -12.49 1.21 10.60
CA CYS A 207 -12.93 -0.15 10.28
C CYS A 207 -14.23 -0.15 9.47
N TYR A 208 -14.19 -0.75 8.27
CA TYR A 208 -15.30 -0.86 7.32
C TYR A 208 -15.96 0.46 6.89
N ILE A 209 -15.32 1.62 7.06
CA ILE A 209 -15.92 2.90 6.63
C ILE A 209 -16.10 3.01 5.11
N GLY A 210 -15.35 2.23 4.34
CA GLY A 210 -15.46 2.13 2.89
C GLY A 210 -16.43 1.06 2.40
N ALA A 211 -16.89 0.16 3.28
CA ALA A 211 -17.75 -0.95 2.90
C ALA A 211 -19.20 -0.53 2.72
N HIS A 212 -19.84 -1.01 1.64
CA HIS A 212 -21.27 -0.83 1.42
C HIS A 212 -22.04 -1.94 2.14
N ASN A 213 -22.88 -1.59 3.10
CA ASN A 213 -23.61 -2.57 3.90
C ASN A 213 -24.97 -2.84 3.31
N SER A 214 -25.28 -4.10 2.98
CA SER A 214 -26.56 -4.50 2.39
C SER A 214 -27.75 -4.36 3.35
N PHE A 215 -27.52 -4.23 4.65
CA PHE A 215 -28.63 -4.01 5.60
C PHE A 215 -29.09 -2.56 5.68
N THR A 216 -28.20 -1.62 5.37
CA THR A 216 -28.51 -0.18 5.39
C THR A 216 -28.61 0.41 3.99
N GLU A 217 -28.16 -0.32 2.97
CA GLU A 217 -27.98 0.16 1.59
C GLU A 217 -27.08 1.41 1.50
N GLU A 218 -26.20 1.61 2.49
CA GLU A 218 -25.29 2.75 2.60
C GLU A 218 -23.86 2.33 2.92
N GLN A 219 -22.90 3.18 2.55
CA GLN A 219 -21.49 2.99 2.85
C GLN A 219 -21.18 3.38 4.30
N GLY A 220 -20.40 2.55 4.98
CA GLY A 220 -19.83 2.84 6.30
C GLY A 220 -20.84 2.90 7.44
N THR A 221 -22.07 2.41 7.24
CA THR A 221 -23.13 2.42 8.26
C THR A 221 -23.58 1.02 8.62
N ALA A 222 -24.07 0.85 9.85
CA ALA A 222 -24.71 -0.37 10.35
C ALA A 222 -25.91 -0.03 11.25
N ILE A 223 -26.78 -1.03 11.43
CA ILE A 223 -27.86 -0.96 12.40
C ILE A 223 -27.39 -1.61 13.70
N ASN A 224 -27.46 -0.86 14.78
CA ASN A 224 -27.14 -1.39 16.10
C ASN A 224 -28.33 -2.25 16.60
N ILE A 225 -28.11 -3.53 16.80
CA ILE A 225 -29.18 -4.45 17.25
C ILE A 225 -29.59 -4.21 18.71
N LEU A 226 -28.74 -3.55 19.52
CA LEU A 226 -29.05 -3.31 20.93
C LEU A 226 -30.06 -2.18 21.14
N ASP A 227 -30.10 -1.21 20.21
CA ASP A 227 -30.98 -0.04 20.34
C ASP A 227 -31.79 0.26 19.07
N GLY A 228 -31.55 -0.48 17.98
CA GLY A 228 -32.22 -0.29 16.69
C GLY A 228 -31.75 0.91 15.87
N ASN A 229 -30.80 1.69 16.36
CA ASN A 229 -30.33 2.90 15.69
C ASN A 229 -29.31 2.61 14.58
N LYS A 230 -29.37 3.42 13.51
CA LYS A 230 -28.34 3.41 12.48
C LYS A 230 -27.18 4.32 12.89
N GLY A 231 -25.96 3.83 12.75
CA GLY A 231 -24.72 4.57 13.06
C GLY A 231 -23.55 4.19 12.16
N LYS A 232 -22.43 4.86 12.34
CA LYS A 232 -21.17 4.47 11.68
C LYS A 232 -20.71 3.11 12.18
N ILE A 233 -20.24 2.23 11.29
CA ILE A 233 -19.83 0.87 11.63
C ILE A 233 -18.85 0.82 12.82
N PRO A 234 -17.75 1.62 12.88
CA PRO A 234 -16.85 1.58 14.02
C PRO A 234 -17.52 1.93 15.35
N LYS A 235 -18.47 2.86 15.34
CA LYS A 235 -19.20 3.26 16.57
C LYS A 235 -20.14 2.16 17.04
N VAL A 236 -20.85 1.51 16.11
CA VAL A 236 -21.71 0.37 16.44
C VAL A 236 -20.88 -0.80 16.99
N ALA A 237 -19.75 -1.11 16.34
CA ALA A 237 -18.83 -2.15 16.79
C ALA A 237 -18.29 -1.86 18.20
N ARG A 238 -17.92 -0.61 18.51
CA ARG A 238 -17.45 -0.20 19.82
C ARG A 238 -18.54 -0.33 20.89
N ASN A 239 -19.78 0.06 20.56
CA ASN A 239 -20.90 -0.15 21.46
C ASN A 239 -21.14 -1.64 21.75
N TYR A 240 -21.00 -2.51 20.74
CA TYR A 240 -21.06 -3.96 20.94
C TYR A 240 -19.95 -4.45 21.87
N TYR A 241 -18.72 -3.97 21.69
CA TYR A 241 -17.60 -4.32 22.56
C TYR A 241 -17.86 -3.93 24.01
N GLU A 242 -18.33 -2.71 24.28
CA GLU A 242 -18.67 -2.20 25.60
C GLU A 242 -19.79 -3.04 26.29
N ASN A 243 -20.72 -3.55 25.49
CA ASN A 243 -21.82 -4.39 25.96
C ASN A 243 -21.51 -5.90 25.89
N LYS A 244 -20.25 -6.27 25.58
CA LYS A 244 -19.79 -7.67 25.47
C LYS A 244 -20.63 -8.48 24.46
N GLN A 245 -21.14 -7.82 23.42
CA GLN A 245 -21.87 -8.43 22.32
C GLN A 245 -20.89 -8.83 21.23
N PRO A 246 -20.62 -10.12 21.05
CA PRO A 246 -19.82 -10.58 19.90
C PRO A 246 -20.59 -10.39 18.59
N TRP A 247 -19.88 -10.27 17.49
CA TRP A 247 -20.46 -10.03 16.16
C TRP A 247 -19.61 -10.65 15.05
N ALA A 248 -20.17 -10.73 13.87
CA ALA A 248 -19.50 -11.22 12.67
C ALA A 248 -19.65 -10.26 11.48
N VAL A 249 -18.81 -10.42 10.49
CA VAL A 249 -18.88 -9.74 9.19
C VAL A 249 -18.94 -10.79 8.09
N ILE A 250 -19.76 -10.54 7.08
CA ILE A 250 -19.82 -11.34 5.85
C ILE A 250 -19.40 -10.47 4.69
N ALA A 251 -18.44 -10.93 3.92
CA ALA A 251 -17.95 -10.28 2.70
C ALA A 251 -17.54 -11.33 1.67
N ASP A 252 -17.61 -10.98 0.37
CA ASP A 252 -17.05 -11.78 -0.73
C ASP A 252 -15.55 -11.54 -0.86
#